data_234384c5a9c61f7c77cdd7d9f036bc2e
#
_entry.id   234384c5a9c61f7c77cdd7d9f036bc2e
#
_cell.length_a   1.000
_cell.length_b   1.000
_cell.length_c   1.000
_cell.angle_alpha   90.00
_cell.angle_beta   90.00
_cell.angle_gamma   90.00
#
_symmetry.space_group_name_H-M   'P 1'
#
loop_
_entity.id
_entity.type
_entity.pdbx_description
1 polymer ?
#
loop_
_entity_poly.entity_id
_entity_poly.type
_entity_poly.pdbx_seq_one_letter_code
_entity_poly.pdbx_strand_id
1 'polypeptide(L)'
;YVTALLVKTLRSAGYDVGYYKAAISGARTVEESDAGFVNRFAQIREPEDMLLSYLYQNAVSPHLAARIEGNPVEKDVIMSAWERVTAAYPYVTMEGSGGIMCPIRHDEKAVYYLEDIIRWLRLPVLVIADAGLGTINRVVTTCEYIRRRNISVKGIILNHWKGGVMEEDNVEMIEEITGVKVLARVKKGDTALDIDPETIISLYE
;
A
#
# COMPACT_ATOMS: atom_id res chain seq x y z
N TYR A 1 -6.08 6.48 -0.65
CA TYR A 1 -7.54 6.41 -0.43
C TYR A 1 -7.99 4.99 -0.07
N VAL A 2 -7.70 3.97 -0.91
CA VAL A 2 -8.11 2.57 -0.65
C VAL A 2 -7.56 2.04 0.67
N THR A 3 -6.29 2.36 0.98
CA THR A 3 -5.67 2.04 2.28
C THR A 3 -6.45 2.64 3.45
N ALA A 4 -6.90 3.87 3.31
CA ALA A 4 -7.70 4.53 4.34
C ALA A 4 -9.06 3.85 4.55
N LEU A 5 -9.71 3.41 3.46
CA LEU A 5 -10.94 2.62 3.54
C LEU A 5 -10.70 1.29 4.25
N LEU A 6 -9.63 0.57 3.90
CA LEU A 6 -9.28 -0.72 4.50
C LEU A 6 -9.07 -0.59 6.01
N VAL A 7 -8.19 0.32 6.43
CA VAL A 7 -7.90 0.54 7.86
C VAL A 7 -9.15 0.99 8.60
N LYS A 8 -9.94 1.92 8.03
CA LYS A 8 -11.19 2.38 8.63
C LYS A 8 -12.21 1.25 8.79
N THR A 9 -12.39 0.42 7.77
CA THR A 9 -13.33 -0.71 7.84
C THR A 9 -12.99 -1.65 9.00
N LEU A 10 -11.72 -2.01 9.14
CA LEU A 10 -11.25 -2.86 10.23
C LEU A 10 -11.42 -2.19 11.61
N ARG A 11 -10.98 -0.93 11.74
CA ARG A 11 -11.11 -0.21 13.02
C ARG A 11 -12.58 -0.01 13.42
N SER A 12 -13.47 0.22 12.46
CA SER A 12 -14.92 0.31 12.72
C SER A 12 -15.53 -1.01 13.16
N ALA A 13 -14.93 -2.14 12.78
CA ALA A 13 -15.29 -3.48 13.23
C ALA A 13 -14.64 -3.87 14.58
N GLY A 14 -13.87 -2.97 15.22
CA GLY A 14 -13.25 -3.19 16.52
C GLY A 14 -11.85 -3.79 16.50
N TYR A 15 -11.23 -3.95 15.31
CA TYR A 15 -9.84 -4.41 15.19
C TYR A 15 -8.87 -3.27 15.44
N ASP A 16 -7.83 -3.51 16.22
CA ASP A 16 -6.77 -2.52 16.47
C ASP A 16 -5.71 -2.61 15.37
N VAL A 17 -5.86 -1.75 14.36
CA VAL A 17 -5.03 -1.73 13.14
C VAL A 17 -4.26 -0.44 13.06
N GLY A 18 -2.93 -0.55 12.96
CA GLY A 18 -2.02 0.55 12.67
C GLY A 18 -1.78 0.73 11.17
N TYR A 19 -1.10 1.84 10.85
CA TYR A 19 -0.70 2.19 9.48
C TYR A 19 0.77 2.62 9.46
N TYR A 20 1.48 2.25 8.40
CA TYR A 20 2.84 2.69 8.17
C TYR A 20 3.14 2.88 6.68
N LYS A 21 3.94 3.88 6.34
CA LYS A 21 4.47 4.11 4.99
C LYS A 21 5.96 4.46 5.08
N ALA A 22 6.81 3.72 4.38
CA ALA A 22 8.26 3.87 4.53
C ALA A 22 8.77 5.22 4.02
N ALA A 23 8.28 5.70 2.89
CA ALA A 23 8.66 6.97 2.29
C ALA A 23 7.51 7.62 1.53
N ILE A 24 7.40 8.93 1.64
CA ILE A 24 6.42 9.77 0.94
C ILE A 24 7.17 10.90 0.24
N SER A 25 6.77 11.23 -0.98
CA SER A 25 7.27 12.37 -1.74
C SER A 25 6.11 13.24 -2.21
N GLY A 26 6.34 14.56 -2.30
CA GLY A 26 5.34 15.53 -2.77
C GLY A 26 4.46 16.11 -1.69
N ALA A 27 4.88 16.10 -0.42
CA ALA A 27 4.17 16.76 0.68
C ALA A 27 5.14 17.56 1.54
N ARG A 28 4.69 18.67 2.09
CA ARG A 28 5.50 19.54 2.98
C ARG A 28 5.41 19.12 4.44
N THR A 29 4.26 18.59 4.82
CA THR A 29 3.99 18.10 6.18
C THR A 29 3.35 16.72 6.11
N VAL A 30 3.45 15.97 7.19
CA VAL A 30 2.78 14.66 7.30
C VAL A 30 1.27 14.82 7.18
N GLU A 31 0.73 15.89 7.73
CA GLU A 31 -0.71 16.17 7.69
C GLU A 31 -1.24 16.33 6.25
N GLU A 32 -0.48 16.95 5.35
CA GLU A 32 -0.82 17.12 3.93
C GLU A 32 -0.63 15.84 3.10
N SER A 33 0.07 14.85 3.63
CA SER A 33 0.47 13.63 2.93
C SER A 33 -0.61 12.53 2.94
N ASP A 34 -0.36 11.46 2.17
CA ASP A 34 -1.17 10.25 2.20
C ASP A 34 -1.30 9.67 3.62
N ALA A 35 -0.19 9.66 4.39
CA ALA A 35 -0.19 9.15 5.75
C ALA A 35 -1.07 9.98 6.67
N GLY A 36 -1.01 11.30 6.58
CA GLY A 36 -1.90 12.20 7.31
C GLY A 36 -3.37 12.00 6.92
N PHE A 37 -3.64 11.80 5.63
CA PHE A 37 -5.00 11.47 5.18
C PHE A 37 -5.51 10.17 5.82
N VAL A 38 -4.72 9.08 5.77
CA VAL A 38 -5.11 7.79 6.38
C VAL A 38 -5.32 7.95 7.87
N ASN A 39 -4.40 8.63 8.57
CA ASN A 39 -4.46 8.87 10.01
C ASN A 39 -5.77 9.55 10.44
N ARG A 40 -6.17 10.60 9.71
CA ARG A 40 -7.44 11.31 9.96
C ARG A 40 -8.67 10.51 9.56
N PHE A 41 -8.67 9.97 8.34
CA PHE A 41 -9.84 9.29 7.77
C PHE A 41 -10.20 8.00 8.53
N ALA A 42 -9.19 7.21 8.89
CA ALA A 42 -9.36 5.98 9.68
C ALA A 42 -9.35 6.21 11.20
N GLN A 43 -9.19 7.46 11.64
CA GLN A 43 -9.16 7.87 13.06
C GLN A 43 -8.11 7.11 13.89
N ILE A 44 -6.92 6.87 13.32
CA ILE A 44 -5.82 6.19 14.00
C ILE A 44 -5.30 7.09 15.12
N ARG A 45 -5.07 8.39 14.83
CA ARG A 45 -4.62 9.42 15.76
C ARG A 45 -3.19 9.20 16.29
N GLU A 46 -2.34 8.61 15.48
CA GLU A 46 -0.94 8.38 15.83
C GLU A 46 -0.06 9.61 15.55
N PRO A 47 1.04 9.76 16.29
CA PRO A 47 2.07 10.76 15.99
C PRO A 47 2.81 10.41 14.69
N GLU A 48 3.46 11.43 14.12
CA GLU A 48 4.06 11.33 12.78
C GLU A 48 5.11 10.22 12.65
N ASP A 49 5.92 10.01 13.67
CA ASP A 49 6.99 8.99 13.70
C ASP A 49 6.48 7.54 13.77
N MET A 50 5.18 7.35 14.04
CA MET A 50 4.50 6.06 13.93
C MET A 50 3.92 5.82 12.54
N LEU A 51 3.71 6.88 11.75
CA LEU A 51 3.05 6.81 10.45
C LEU A 51 4.02 6.63 9.29
N LEU A 52 5.21 7.23 9.37
CA LEU A 52 6.18 7.20 8.27
C LEU A 52 7.63 7.41 8.75
N SER A 53 8.59 7.01 7.89
CA SER A 53 10.02 7.22 8.15
C SER A 53 10.61 8.38 7.37
N TYR A 54 10.18 8.59 6.12
CA TYR A 54 10.74 9.62 5.25
C TYR A 54 9.66 10.44 4.58
N LEU A 55 9.76 11.76 4.70
CA LEU A 55 8.91 12.73 4.02
C LEU A 55 9.78 13.64 3.15
N TYR A 56 9.47 13.69 1.85
CA TYR A 56 10.15 14.55 0.88
C TYR A 56 9.18 15.57 0.30
N GLN A 57 9.66 16.82 0.15
CA GLN A 57 8.85 17.90 -0.42
C GLN A 57 8.73 17.78 -1.95
N ASN A 58 9.77 17.28 -2.61
CA ASN A 58 9.79 17.16 -4.06
C ASN A 58 8.82 16.08 -4.55
N ALA A 59 7.88 16.45 -5.41
CA ALA A 59 6.85 15.57 -6.00
C ALA A 59 7.42 14.74 -7.16
N VAL A 60 8.38 13.87 -6.87
CA VAL A 60 9.01 12.94 -7.80
C VAL A 60 9.13 11.57 -7.13
N SER A 61 9.68 10.56 -7.82
CA SER A 61 9.90 9.25 -7.18
C SER A 61 10.79 9.34 -5.93
N PRO A 62 10.58 8.50 -4.90
CA PRO A 62 11.27 8.62 -3.62
C PRO A 62 12.79 8.69 -3.73
N HIS A 63 13.43 7.84 -4.56
CA HIS A 63 14.88 7.86 -4.75
C HIS A 63 15.40 9.19 -5.31
N LEU A 64 14.64 9.82 -6.20
CA LEU A 64 15.03 11.11 -6.77
C LEU A 64 14.82 12.23 -5.77
N ALA A 65 13.70 12.24 -5.04
CA ALA A 65 13.45 13.18 -3.97
C ALA A 65 14.53 13.10 -2.88
N ALA A 66 14.85 11.88 -2.43
CA ALA A 66 15.91 11.62 -1.46
C ALA A 66 17.28 12.15 -1.90
N ARG A 67 17.60 12.00 -3.19
CA ARG A 67 18.85 12.51 -3.78
C ARG A 67 18.88 14.04 -3.85
N ILE A 68 17.78 14.68 -4.26
CA ILE A 68 17.66 16.14 -4.33
C ILE A 68 17.77 16.76 -2.93
N GLU A 69 17.14 16.13 -1.94
CA GLU A 69 17.08 16.65 -0.56
C GLU A 69 18.24 16.16 0.33
N GLY A 70 19.14 15.31 -0.20
CA GLY A 70 20.31 14.84 0.52
C GLY A 70 19.99 13.91 1.71
N ASN A 71 18.82 13.28 1.70
CA ASN A 71 18.34 12.42 2.79
C ASN A 71 17.98 11.02 2.26
N PRO A 72 18.98 10.14 2.01
CA PRO A 72 18.75 8.83 1.44
C PRO A 72 18.02 7.89 2.41
N VAL A 73 17.16 7.04 1.86
CA VAL A 73 16.44 6.03 2.65
C VAL A 73 17.43 4.97 3.16
N GLU A 74 17.43 4.75 4.46
CA GLU A 74 18.27 3.73 5.13
C GLU A 74 17.39 2.56 5.60
N LYS A 75 17.87 1.33 5.35
CA LYS A 75 17.15 0.10 5.73
C LYS A 75 16.87 0.04 7.23
N ASP A 76 17.88 0.35 8.05
CA ASP A 76 17.78 0.23 9.50
C ASP A 76 16.76 1.19 10.10
N VAL A 77 16.58 2.37 9.49
CA VAL A 77 15.52 3.32 9.88
C VAL A 77 14.13 2.74 9.63
N ILE A 78 13.92 2.11 8.46
CA ILE A 78 12.66 1.44 8.13
C ILE A 78 12.40 0.28 9.09
N MET A 79 13.41 -0.57 9.33
CA MET A 79 13.28 -1.72 10.23
C MET A 79 12.92 -1.30 11.64
N SER A 80 13.61 -0.29 12.20
CA SER A 80 13.34 0.22 13.55
C SER A 80 11.97 0.88 13.66
N ALA A 81 11.51 1.60 12.62
CA ALA A 81 10.17 2.17 12.60
C ALA A 81 9.11 1.07 12.55
N TRP A 82 9.32 0.05 11.72
CA TRP A 82 8.41 -1.10 11.62
C TRP A 82 8.28 -1.84 12.95
N GLU A 83 9.40 -2.11 13.64
CA GLU A 83 9.40 -2.73 14.98
C GLU A 83 8.58 -1.92 16.00
N ARG A 84 8.69 -0.58 15.98
CA ARG A 84 7.88 0.27 16.86
C ARG A 84 6.38 0.16 16.56
N VAL A 85 6.01 0.22 15.29
CA VAL A 85 4.59 0.15 14.88
C VAL A 85 4.00 -1.21 15.19
N THR A 86 4.72 -2.30 14.89
CA THR A 86 4.24 -3.66 15.16
C THR A 86 4.25 -4.03 16.65
N ALA A 87 5.02 -3.33 17.47
CA ALA A 87 4.94 -3.45 18.93
C ALA A 87 3.68 -2.75 19.50
N ALA A 88 3.17 -1.72 18.81
CA ALA A 88 2.00 -0.97 19.23
C ALA A 88 0.67 -1.58 18.75
N TYR A 89 0.69 -2.27 17.58
CA TYR A 89 -0.51 -2.79 16.94
C TYR A 89 -0.39 -4.26 16.57
N PRO A 90 -1.41 -5.09 16.86
CA PRO A 90 -1.44 -6.50 16.44
C PRO A 90 -1.55 -6.65 14.91
N TYR A 91 -2.13 -5.67 14.24
CA TYR A 91 -2.28 -5.64 12.79
C TYR A 91 -1.75 -4.31 12.25
N VAL A 92 -0.89 -4.34 11.23
CA VAL A 92 -0.33 -3.14 10.61
C VAL A 92 -0.47 -3.19 9.09
N THR A 93 -1.12 -2.19 8.52
CA THR A 93 -1.16 -2.00 7.07
C THR A 93 0.02 -1.13 6.63
N MET A 94 0.92 -1.68 5.85
CA MET A 94 1.96 -0.90 5.18
C MET A 94 1.50 -0.47 3.79
N GLU A 95 1.54 0.84 3.51
CA GLU A 95 1.28 1.36 2.18
C GLU A 95 2.58 1.55 1.38
N GLY A 96 2.59 1.07 0.14
CA GLY A 96 3.71 1.24 -0.78
C GLY A 96 3.80 2.66 -1.36
N SER A 97 5.01 3.04 -1.77
CA SER A 97 5.30 4.33 -2.42
C SER A 97 5.35 4.14 -3.93
N GLY A 98 4.19 4.16 -4.59
CA GLY A 98 4.06 3.88 -6.02
C GLY A 98 3.89 2.39 -6.34
N GLY A 99 4.30 1.96 -7.54
CA GLY A 99 4.19 0.54 -7.94
C GLY A 99 5.28 -0.34 -7.35
N ILE A 100 5.12 -1.66 -7.50
CA ILE A 100 6.01 -2.67 -6.91
C ILE A 100 7.49 -2.50 -7.27
N MET A 101 7.78 -1.98 -8.46
CA MET A 101 9.14 -1.70 -8.93
C MET A 101 9.61 -0.27 -8.63
N CYS A 102 8.90 0.48 -7.79
CA CYS A 102 9.29 1.84 -7.48
C CYS A 102 10.66 1.88 -6.82
N PRO A 103 11.64 2.64 -7.37
CA PRO A 103 12.93 2.82 -6.73
C PRO A 103 12.77 3.73 -5.49
N ILE A 104 13.21 3.23 -4.35
CA ILE A 104 13.15 3.92 -3.06
C ILE A 104 14.49 4.60 -2.76
N ARG A 105 15.60 3.95 -3.09
CA ARG A 105 16.95 4.49 -3.04
C ARG A 105 17.73 4.04 -4.28
N HIS A 106 18.53 4.93 -4.84
CA HIS A 106 19.43 4.61 -5.94
C HIS A 106 20.64 5.56 -5.91
N ASP A 107 21.72 5.12 -5.27
CA ASP A 107 22.99 5.83 -5.16
C ASP A 107 24.18 4.84 -5.21
N GLU A 108 25.39 5.34 -5.07
CA GLU A 108 26.62 4.51 -5.10
C GLU A 108 26.73 3.54 -3.93
N LYS A 109 26.03 3.78 -2.82
CA LYS A 109 26.07 2.95 -1.61
C LYS A 109 25.02 1.84 -1.62
N ALA A 110 23.83 2.11 -2.19
CA ALA A 110 22.73 1.16 -2.16
C ALA A 110 21.71 1.40 -3.26
N VAL A 111 21.05 0.32 -3.65
CA VAL A 111 19.87 0.33 -4.55
C VAL A 111 18.77 -0.46 -3.87
N TYR A 112 17.65 0.21 -3.58
CA TYR A 112 16.48 -0.37 -2.98
C TYR A 112 15.23 -0.06 -3.79
N TYR A 113 14.40 -1.08 -3.99
CA TYR A 113 13.06 -0.96 -4.58
C TYR A 113 11.99 -1.20 -3.50
N LEU A 114 10.74 -0.92 -3.81
CA LEU A 114 9.64 -1.21 -2.89
C LEU A 114 9.58 -2.70 -2.52
N GLU A 115 9.86 -3.59 -3.47
CA GLU A 115 9.91 -5.03 -3.23
C GLU A 115 10.94 -5.45 -2.17
N ASP A 116 12.05 -4.70 -2.05
CA ASP A 116 13.06 -5.00 -1.02
C ASP A 116 12.51 -4.71 0.37
N ILE A 117 11.78 -3.60 0.54
CA ILE A 117 11.10 -3.28 1.81
C ILE A 117 10.11 -4.38 2.16
N ILE A 118 9.26 -4.79 1.22
CA ILE A 118 8.29 -5.88 1.41
C ILE A 118 8.99 -7.17 1.88
N ARG A 119 10.13 -7.50 1.27
CA ARG A 119 10.92 -8.69 1.63
C ARG A 119 11.59 -8.57 2.99
N TRP A 120 12.16 -7.38 3.33
CA TRP A 120 12.75 -7.16 4.66
C TRP A 120 11.73 -7.33 5.76
N LEU A 121 10.51 -6.80 5.54
CA LEU A 121 9.43 -6.85 6.49
C LEU A 121 8.61 -8.16 6.41
N ARG A 122 8.90 -9.03 5.43
CA ARG A 122 8.22 -10.32 5.18
C ARG A 122 6.70 -10.19 5.00
N LEU A 123 6.29 -9.17 4.27
CA LEU A 123 4.87 -8.86 4.07
C LEU A 123 4.27 -9.61 2.89
N PRO A 124 3.03 -10.09 2.99
CA PRO A 124 2.21 -10.39 1.83
C PRO A 124 1.72 -9.09 1.19
N VAL A 125 1.22 -9.17 -0.04
CA VAL A 125 0.79 -8.00 -0.81
C VAL A 125 -0.68 -8.08 -1.17
N LEU A 126 -1.38 -6.97 -0.97
CA LEU A 126 -2.67 -6.69 -1.56
C LEU A 126 -2.47 -5.73 -2.75
N VAL A 127 -2.87 -6.14 -3.96
CA VAL A 127 -2.68 -5.33 -5.17
C VAL A 127 -3.86 -4.40 -5.36
N ILE A 128 -3.58 -3.10 -5.46
CA ILE A 128 -4.59 -2.09 -5.76
C ILE A 128 -4.40 -1.63 -7.21
N ALA A 129 -5.46 -1.70 -8.02
CA ALA A 129 -5.44 -1.31 -9.42
C ALA A 129 -6.67 -0.50 -9.82
N ASP A 130 -6.56 0.27 -10.90
CA ASP A 130 -7.70 0.93 -11.51
C ASP A 130 -8.59 -0.11 -12.20
N ALA A 131 -9.93 0.05 -12.12
CA ALA A 131 -10.88 -0.90 -12.69
C ALA A 131 -11.01 -0.79 -14.23
N GLY A 132 -10.56 0.32 -14.81
CA GLY A 132 -10.80 0.67 -16.21
C GLY A 132 -9.95 -0.09 -17.22
N LEU A 133 -10.04 0.35 -18.47
CA LEU A 133 -9.34 -0.26 -19.62
C LEU A 133 -7.83 -0.40 -19.38
N GLY A 134 -7.30 -1.59 -19.72
CA GLY A 134 -5.90 -1.95 -19.55
C GLY A 134 -5.53 -2.51 -18.17
N THR A 135 -6.51 -2.66 -17.27
CA THR A 135 -6.28 -3.18 -15.92
C THR A 135 -5.83 -4.65 -15.94
N ILE A 136 -6.37 -5.48 -16.82
CA ILE A 136 -5.99 -6.90 -16.94
C ILE A 136 -4.46 -7.01 -17.09
N ASN A 137 -3.88 -6.32 -18.06
CA ASN A 137 -2.43 -6.35 -18.28
C ASN A 137 -1.65 -5.84 -17.06
N ARG A 138 -2.08 -4.72 -16.45
CA ARG A 138 -1.39 -4.13 -15.29
C ARG A 138 -1.40 -5.07 -14.10
N VAL A 139 -2.56 -5.67 -13.79
CA VAL A 139 -2.69 -6.57 -12.64
C VAL A 139 -1.95 -7.87 -12.88
N VAL A 140 -2.13 -8.51 -14.03
CA VAL A 140 -1.47 -9.78 -14.37
C VAL A 140 0.05 -9.62 -14.33
N THR A 141 0.61 -8.62 -14.99
CA THR A 141 2.07 -8.39 -14.99
C THR A 141 2.60 -8.05 -13.60
N THR A 142 1.85 -7.31 -12.79
CA THR A 142 2.21 -7.01 -11.40
C THR A 142 2.20 -8.28 -10.54
N CYS A 143 1.16 -9.09 -10.61
CA CYS A 143 1.07 -10.34 -9.86
C CYS A 143 2.19 -11.33 -10.25
N GLU A 144 2.47 -11.47 -11.56
CA GLU A 144 3.56 -12.31 -12.05
C GLU A 144 4.93 -11.81 -11.56
N TYR A 145 5.16 -10.50 -11.59
CA TYR A 145 6.38 -9.91 -11.06
C TYR A 145 6.55 -10.22 -9.58
N ILE A 146 5.51 -9.99 -8.76
CA ILE A 146 5.52 -10.23 -7.31
C ILE A 146 5.80 -11.71 -7.01
N ARG A 147 5.14 -12.64 -7.71
CA ARG A 147 5.33 -14.08 -7.52
C ARG A 147 6.75 -14.54 -7.83
N ARG A 148 7.35 -14.00 -8.91
CA ARG A 148 8.77 -14.31 -9.26
C ARG A 148 9.76 -13.85 -8.20
N ARG A 149 9.36 -12.97 -7.29
CA ARG A 149 10.14 -12.53 -6.12
C ARG A 149 9.85 -13.34 -4.86
N ASN A 150 9.04 -14.41 -4.97
CA ASN A 150 8.58 -15.22 -3.85
C ASN A 150 7.81 -14.41 -2.80
N ILE A 151 7.05 -13.42 -3.24
CA ILE A 151 6.15 -12.61 -2.40
C ILE A 151 4.72 -13.11 -2.64
N SER A 152 3.96 -13.30 -1.56
CA SER A 152 2.57 -13.73 -1.62
C SER A 152 1.65 -12.59 -2.04
N VAL A 153 0.77 -12.82 -3.01
CA VAL A 153 -0.35 -11.93 -3.34
C VAL A 153 -1.60 -12.49 -2.69
N LYS A 154 -2.17 -11.80 -1.71
CA LYS A 154 -3.33 -12.23 -0.92
C LYS A 154 -4.66 -11.84 -1.55
N GLY A 155 -4.67 -10.83 -2.43
CA GLY A 155 -5.88 -10.36 -3.08
C GLY A 155 -5.67 -9.14 -3.96
N ILE A 156 -6.74 -8.73 -4.63
CA ILE A 156 -6.78 -7.57 -5.50
C ILE A 156 -7.96 -6.69 -5.09
N ILE A 157 -7.77 -5.35 -5.09
CA ILE A 157 -8.87 -4.38 -4.96
C ILE A 157 -8.87 -3.52 -6.22
N LEU A 158 -10.02 -3.40 -6.86
CA LEU A 158 -10.21 -2.53 -8.02
C LEU A 158 -10.80 -1.19 -7.59
N ASN A 159 -10.05 -0.13 -7.84
CA ASN A 159 -10.44 1.25 -7.54
C ASN A 159 -11.06 1.94 -8.78
N HIS A 160 -11.76 3.05 -8.56
CA HIS A 160 -12.49 3.82 -9.57
C HIS A 160 -13.55 2.99 -10.31
N TRP A 161 -14.15 2.05 -9.62
CA TRP A 161 -15.22 1.20 -10.15
C TRP A 161 -16.44 2.02 -10.55
N LYS A 162 -16.90 1.83 -11.78
CA LYS A 162 -18.12 2.48 -12.33
C LYS A 162 -19.22 1.47 -12.59
N GLY A 163 -18.86 0.20 -12.72
CA GLY A 163 -19.75 -0.88 -13.14
C GLY A 163 -19.84 -1.01 -14.67
N GLY A 164 -20.52 -2.08 -15.08
CA GLY A 164 -20.78 -2.36 -16.49
C GLY A 164 -19.94 -3.51 -17.03
N VAL A 165 -20.30 -3.94 -18.24
CA VAL A 165 -19.82 -5.18 -18.87
C VAL A 165 -18.29 -5.27 -18.90
N MET A 166 -17.61 -4.16 -19.27
CA MET A 166 -16.15 -4.15 -19.38
C MET A 166 -15.45 -4.40 -18.03
N GLU A 167 -15.92 -3.78 -16.96
CA GLU A 167 -15.26 -3.91 -15.65
C GLU A 167 -15.58 -5.26 -15.02
N GLU A 168 -16.79 -5.80 -15.24
CA GLU A 168 -17.13 -7.17 -14.79
C GLU A 168 -16.26 -8.20 -15.54
N ASP A 169 -16.13 -8.10 -16.86
CA ASP A 169 -15.23 -8.94 -17.66
C ASP A 169 -13.78 -8.83 -17.20
N ASN A 170 -13.31 -7.61 -16.89
CA ASN A 170 -11.97 -7.41 -16.33
C ASN A 170 -11.76 -8.20 -15.03
N VAL A 171 -12.77 -8.27 -14.14
CA VAL A 171 -12.70 -9.07 -12.91
C VAL A 171 -12.53 -10.55 -13.24
N GLU A 172 -13.40 -11.09 -14.11
CA GLU A 172 -13.37 -12.50 -14.50
C GLU A 172 -12.01 -12.88 -15.09
N MET A 173 -11.52 -12.10 -16.05
CA MET A 173 -10.22 -12.33 -16.70
C MET A 173 -9.04 -12.21 -15.72
N ILE A 174 -9.05 -11.23 -14.81
CA ILE A 174 -8.01 -11.09 -13.79
C ILE A 174 -7.98 -12.31 -12.88
N GLU A 175 -9.12 -12.75 -12.37
CA GLU A 175 -9.21 -13.92 -11.48
C GLU A 175 -8.81 -15.19 -12.19
N GLU A 176 -9.26 -15.42 -13.43
CA GLU A 176 -8.92 -16.59 -14.24
C GLU A 176 -7.42 -16.68 -14.50
N ILE A 177 -6.80 -15.60 -14.98
CA ILE A 177 -5.38 -15.59 -15.36
C ILE A 177 -4.47 -15.63 -14.12
N THR A 178 -4.80 -14.88 -13.07
CA THR A 178 -3.92 -14.78 -11.90
C THR A 178 -4.19 -15.85 -10.84
N GLY A 179 -5.41 -16.41 -10.79
CA GLY A 179 -5.86 -17.26 -9.68
C GLY A 179 -6.00 -16.50 -8.36
N VAL A 180 -5.97 -15.14 -8.38
CA VAL A 180 -6.11 -14.28 -7.20
C VAL A 180 -7.47 -13.60 -7.22
N LYS A 181 -8.18 -13.61 -6.09
CA LYS A 181 -9.50 -13.02 -5.99
C LYS A 181 -9.49 -11.49 -5.97
N VAL A 182 -10.46 -10.89 -6.67
CA VAL A 182 -10.82 -9.48 -6.52
C VAL A 182 -11.73 -9.35 -5.30
N LEU A 183 -11.17 -8.86 -4.20
CA LEU A 183 -11.81 -8.85 -2.89
C LEU A 183 -12.81 -7.70 -2.73
N ALA A 184 -12.54 -6.55 -3.35
CA ALA A 184 -13.43 -5.39 -3.28
C ALA A 184 -13.35 -4.53 -4.55
N ARG A 185 -14.43 -3.76 -4.78
CA ARG A 185 -14.60 -2.82 -5.87
C ARG A 185 -14.92 -1.46 -5.28
N VAL A 186 -13.98 -0.53 -5.38
CA VAL A 186 -14.09 0.79 -4.73
C VAL A 186 -14.61 1.83 -5.71
N LYS A 187 -15.68 2.50 -5.34
CA LYS A 187 -16.28 3.62 -6.07
C LYS A 187 -15.83 4.96 -5.52
N LYS A 188 -15.96 5.99 -6.32
CA LYS A 188 -15.73 7.37 -5.86
C LYS A 188 -16.75 7.73 -4.77
N GLY A 189 -16.25 8.13 -3.61
CA GLY A 189 -17.07 8.55 -2.47
C GLY A 189 -17.37 7.45 -1.46
N ASP A 190 -16.94 6.23 -1.68
CA ASP A 190 -17.06 5.17 -0.68
C ASP A 190 -16.41 5.58 0.64
N THR A 191 -17.01 5.22 1.76
CA THR A 191 -16.52 5.55 3.10
C THR A 191 -16.05 4.33 3.89
N ALA A 192 -16.24 3.13 3.34
CA ALA A 192 -15.78 1.84 3.84
C ALA A 192 -15.59 0.88 2.65
N LEU A 193 -14.88 -0.22 2.84
CA LEU A 193 -14.83 -1.31 1.85
C LEU A 193 -16.08 -2.18 2.00
N ASP A 194 -16.65 -2.57 0.86
CA ASP A 194 -17.73 -3.56 0.80
C ASP A 194 -17.13 -4.98 0.80
N ILE A 195 -16.66 -5.38 1.97
CA ILE A 195 -16.04 -6.67 2.22
C ILE A 195 -16.18 -6.99 3.72
N ASP A 196 -16.39 -8.25 4.03
CA ASP A 196 -16.47 -8.71 5.41
C ASP A 196 -15.14 -8.46 6.15
N PRO A 197 -15.16 -7.79 7.34
CA PRO A 197 -13.95 -7.50 8.11
C PRO A 197 -13.12 -8.73 8.49
N GLU A 198 -13.75 -9.88 8.74
CA GLU A 198 -13.05 -11.14 9.04
C GLU A 198 -12.25 -11.64 7.83
N THR A 199 -12.78 -11.45 6.63
CA THR A 199 -12.05 -11.72 5.39
C THR A 199 -10.83 -10.80 5.27
N ILE A 200 -10.95 -9.50 5.59
CA ILE A 200 -9.81 -8.58 5.51
C ILE A 200 -8.75 -8.96 6.56
N ILE A 201 -9.16 -9.26 7.79
CA ILE A 201 -8.21 -9.54 8.87
C ILE A 201 -7.40 -10.82 8.60
N SER A 202 -8.00 -11.82 7.94
CA SER A 202 -7.29 -13.03 7.53
C SER A 202 -6.15 -12.80 6.53
N LEU A 203 -6.10 -11.62 5.89
CA LEU A 203 -5.00 -11.27 4.97
C LEU A 203 -3.71 -10.91 5.72
N TYR A 204 -3.79 -10.59 7.02
CA TYR A 204 -2.63 -10.27 7.85
C TYR A 204 -1.92 -11.51 8.41
N GLU A 205 -2.54 -12.68 8.31
CA GLU A 205 -1.98 -13.98 8.65
C GLU A 205 -1.16 -14.56 7.46
#